data_64a28939b21101d23ca278f88aa9495e
#
_entry.id   64a28939b21101d23ca278f88aa9495e
#
_cell.length_a   1.000
_cell.length_b   1.000
_cell.length_c   1.000
_cell.angle_alpha   90.00
_cell.angle_beta   90.00
_cell.angle_gamma   90.00
#
_symmetry.space_group_name_H-M   'P 1'
#
loop_
_entity.id
_entity.type
_entity.pdbx_description
1 polymer ?
#
loop_
_entity_poly.entity_id
_entity_poly.type
_entity_poly.pdbx_seq_one_letter_code
_entity_poly.pdbx_strand_id
1 'polypeptide(L)'
;MPRPAGSGAGPQTAATVAADNHADVLVIEKGELFGGTSATSGGVLWIPNSHLAKAAGQEDSREEAIQYISALAGEVGAKRIEAFVGTGHARLQYVVR
;
A
#
# COMPACT_ATOMS: atom_id res chain seq x y z
N MET A 1 18.72 -8.11 10.61
CA MET A 1 18.20 -6.72 10.52
C MET A 1 17.58 -6.51 9.16
N PRO A 2 16.24 -6.31 9.08
CA PRO A 2 15.58 -5.92 7.83
C PRO A 2 16.13 -4.60 7.29
N ARG A 3 16.36 -4.54 5.98
CA ARG A 3 16.92 -3.36 5.32
C ARG A 3 16.06 -2.95 4.13
N PRO A 4 14.94 -2.25 4.37
CA PRO A 4 14.15 -1.73 3.26
C PRO A 4 14.99 -0.81 2.37
N ALA A 5 14.99 -1.06 1.08
CA ALA A 5 15.68 -0.25 0.10
C ALA A 5 14.76 0.86 -0.41
N GLY A 6 15.16 2.10 -0.17
CA GLY A 6 14.36 3.28 -0.44
C GLY A 6 13.60 3.77 0.78
N SER A 7 13.04 4.96 0.69
CA SER A 7 12.30 5.63 1.77
C SER A 7 10.94 6.17 1.33
N GLY A 8 10.39 5.69 0.22
CA GLY A 8 9.03 5.97 -0.18
C GLY A 8 7.99 5.20 0.65
N ALA A 9 6.71 5.28 0.28
CA ALA A 9 5.61 4.69 1.05
C ALA A 9 5.77 3.18 1.28
N GLY A 10 6.21 2.43 0.29
CA GLY A 10 6.39 0.99 0.40
C GLY A 10 7.45 0.60 1.43
N PRO A 11 8.72 1.03 1.26
CA PRO A 11 9.77 0.76 2.23
C PRO A 11 9.49 1.29 3.63
N GLN A 12 8.90 2.47 3.77
CA GLN A 12 8.50 3.02 5.07
C GLN A 12 7.45 2.16 5.77
N THR A 13 6.47 1.67 5.02
CA THR A 13 5.46 0.74 5.57
C THR A 13 6.12 -0.56 6.02
N ALA A 14 7.01 -1.12 5.21
CA ALA A 14 7.75 -2.33 5.57
C ALA A 14 8.60 -2.13 6.83
N ALA A 15 9.28 -0.98 6.95
CA ALA A 15 10.07 -0.64 8.11
C ALA A 15 9.20 -0.52 9.37
N THR A 16 8.07 0.15 9.27
CA THR A 16 7.15 0.34 10.40
C THR A 16 6.57 -0.99 10.87
N VAL A 17 6.12 -1.83 9.95
CA VAL A 17 5.58 -3.16 10.28
C VAL A 17 6.65 -4.04 10.94
N ALA A 18 7.87 -4.02 10.42
CA ALA A 18 8.97 -4.79 11.00
C ALA A 18 9.31 -4.30 12.42
N ALA A 19 9.35 -2.99 12.64
CA ALA A 19 9.59 -2.40 13.96
C ALA A 19 8.48 -2.74 14.95
N ASP A 20 7.22 -2.70 14.53
CA ASP A 20 6.08 -3.10 15.35
C ASP A 20 6.15 -4.58 15.75
N ASN A 21 6.84 -5.40 14.96
CA ASN A 21 7.12 -6.79 15.27
C ASN A 21 8.48 -7.00 15.95
N HIS A 22 8.97 -5.97 16.61
CA HIS A 22 10.19 -5.98 17.43
C HIS A 22 11.49 -6.28 16.67
N ALA A 23 11.53 -6.03 15.36
CA ALA A 23 12.75 -6.14 14.58
C ALA A 23 13.55 -4.84 14.64
N ASP A 24 14.87 -4.95 14.69
CA ASP A 24 15.75 -3.82 14.44
C ASP A 24 15.75 -3.52 12.93
N VAL A 25 15.43 -2.30 12.54
CA VAL A 25 15.26 -1.93 11.14
C VAL A 25 16.23 -0.84 10.73
N LEU A 26 16.82 -0.99 9.54
CA LEU A 26 17.64 0.02 8.89
C LEU A 26 17.04 0.37 7.54
N VAL A 27 16.60 1.61 7.35
CA VAL A 27 16.14 2.12 6.05
C VAL A 27 17.34 2.67 5.28
N ILE A 28 17.50 2.23 4.03
CA ILE A 28 18.59 2.64 3.15
C ILE A 28 18.03 3.49 2.03
N GLU A 29 18.48 4.72 1.91
CA GLU A 29 18.05 5.66 0.86
C GLU A 29 19.26 6.05 0.01
N LYS A 30 19.09 6.01 -1.32
CA LYS A 30 20.14 6.42 -2.25
C LYS A 30 20.17 7.92 -2.55
N GLY A 31 19.04 8.60 -2.34
CA GLY A 31 18.91 10.04 -2.58
C GLY A 31 19.41 10.88 -1.42
N GLU A 32 19.67 12.15 -1.68
CA GLU A 32 20.08 13.09 -0.64
C GLU A 32 18.92 13.43 0.33
N LEU A 33 17.66 13.26 -0.14
CA LEU A 33 16.47 13.47 0.66
C LEU A 33 15.67 12.16 0.77
N PHE A 34 15.13 11.91 1.95
CA PHE A 34 14.26 10.76 2.14
C PHE A 34 12.81 11.06 1.70
N GLY A 35 12.03 10.00 1.51
CA GLY A 35 10.60 10.08 1.19
C GLY A 35 10.23 9.68 -0.23
N GLY A 36 11.18 9.70 -1.16
CA GLY A 36 10.93 9.35 -2.55
C GLY A 36 9.81 10.19 -3.18
N THR A 37 9.17 9.67 -4.21
CA THR A 37 8.03 10.33 -4.86
C THR A 37 6.83 10.50 -3.91
N SER A 38 6.71 9.64 -2.92
CA SER A 38 5.64 9.74 -1.91
C SER A 38 5.68 11.06 -1.13
N ALA A 39 6.86 11.64 -0.93
CA ALA A 39 7.02 12.92 -0.24
C ALA A 39 6.40 14.10 -0.99
N THR A 40 6.21 13.97 -2.31
CA THR A 40 5.56 15.01 -3.14
C THR A 40 4.06 14.78 -3.32
N SER A 41 3.54 13.69 -2.76
CA SER A 41 2.13 13.32 -2.83
C SER A 41 1.27 14.16 -1.89
N GLY A 42 0.01 14.33 -2.24
CA GLY A 42 -1.00 14.88 -1.34
C GLY A 42 -1.41 13.96 -0.20
N GLY A 43 -0.88 12.74 -0.14
CA GLY A 43 -1.10 11.80 0.97
C GLY A 43 -2.39 10.99 0.87
N VAL A 44 -2.99 10.88 -0.29
CA VAL A 44 -4.22 10.09 -0.48
C VAL A 44 -3.87 8.61 -0.64
N LEU A 45 -4.57 7.77 0.12
CA LEU A 45 -4.57 6.32 -0.04
C LEU A 45 -5.83 5.89 -0.77
N TRP A 46 -5.67 5.32 -1.97
CA TRP A 46 -6.79 4.73 -2.69
C TRP A 46 -6.76 3.21 -2.51
N ILE A 47 -7.76 2.70 -1.80
CA ILE A 47 -7.91 1.27 -1.53
C ILE A 47 -9.33 0.88 -1.89
N PRO A 48 -9.54 0.18 -3.01
CA PRO A 48 -10.86 -0.26 -3.42
C PRO A 48 -11.37 -1.36 -2.49
N ASN A 49 -12.68 -1.53 -2.45
CA ASN A 49 -13.37 -2.54 -1.63
C ASN A 49 -12.99 -2.46 -0.14
N SER A 50 -12.75 -1.24 0.36
CA SER A 50 -12.36 -1.02 1.74
C SER A 50 -13.55 -1.06 2.69
N HIS A 51 -13.29 -1.39 3.95
CA HIS A 51 -14.33 -1.37 4.99
C HIS A 51 -14.87 0.05 5.23
N LEU A 52 -14.05 1.09 5.02
CA LEU A 52 -14.48 2.48 5.17
C LEU A 52 -15.45 2.89 4.06
N ALA A 53 -15.19 2.47 2.81
CA ALA A 53 -16.10 2.72 1.70
C ALA A 53 -17.45 2.03 1.92
N LYS A 54 -17.43 0.78 2.38
CA LYS A 54 -18.65 0.03 2.72
C LYS A 54 -19.43 0.69 3.87
N ALA A 55 -18.74 1.14 4.91
CA ALA A 55 -19.35 1.86 6.02
C ALA A 55 -19.98 3.20 5.58
N ALA A 56 -19.43 3.83 4.55
CA ALA A 56 -19.98 5.04 3.94
C ALA A 56 -21.14 4.78 2.95
N GLY A 57 -21.57 3.53 2.80
CA GLY A 57 -22.68 3.15 1.92
C GLY A 57 -22.29 2.99 0.45
N GLN A 58 -21.01 2.96 0.13
CA GLN A 58 -20.54 2.71 -1.22
C GLN A 58 -20.58 1.22 -1.53
N GLU A 59 -21.23 0.88 -2.64
CA GLU A 59 -21.20 -0.48 -3.16
C GLU A 59 -19.89 -0.70 -3.91
N ASP A 60 -19.16 -1.73 -3.51
CA ASP A 60 -17.94 -2.14 -4.15
C ASP A 60 -17.72 -3.64 -3.92
N SER A 61 -16.98 -4.28 -4.81
CA SER A 61 -16.64 -5.69 -4.70
C SER A 61 -15.21 -5.94 -5.13
N ARG A 62 -14.68 -7.08 -4.68
CA ARG A 62 -13.33 -7.53 -5.08
C ARG A 62 -13.24 -7.68 -6.61
N GLU A 63 -14.25 -8.24 -7.21
CA GLU A 63 -14.31 -8.51 -8.65
C GLU A 63 -14.35 -7.22 -9.47
N GLU A 64 -15.16 -6.25 -9.07
CA GLU A 64 -15.22 -4.93 -9.71
C GLU A 64 -13.89 -4.18 -9.58
N ALA A 65 -13.26 -4.22 -8.42
CA ALA A 65 -11.97 -3.60 -8.19
C ALA A 65 -10.89 -4.21 -9.09
N ILE A 66 -10.82 -5.53 -9.19
CA ILE A 66 -9.88 -6.24 -10.08
C ILE A 66 -10.15 -5.88 -11.54
N GLN A 67 -11.40 -5.85 -11.96
CA GLN A 67 -11.79 -5.49 -13.32
C GLN A 67 -11.37 -4.06 -13.68
N TYR A 68 -11.64 -3.13 -12.79
CA TYR A 68 -11.26 -1.72 -12.98
C TYR A 68 -9.75 -1.54 -13.11
N ILE A 69 -8.98 -2.11 -12.19
CA ILE A 69 -7.53 -2.00 -12.21
C ILE A 69 -6.94 -2.69 -13.44
N SER A 70 -7.45 -3.86 -13.80
CA SER A 70 -6.99 -4.62 -14.97
C SER A 70 -7.22 -3.83 -16.27
N ALA A 71 -8.35 -3.14 -16.39
CA ALA A 71 -8.66 -2.30 -17.54
C ALA A 71 -7.70 -1.13 -17.70
N LEU A 72 -7.25 -0.53 -16.59
CA LEU A 72 -6.33 0.60 -16.59
C LEU A 72 -4.87 0.18 -16.71
N ALA A 73 -4.50 -0.90 -16.07
CA ALA A 73 -3.11 -1.34 -15.95
C ALA A 73 -2.61 -2.14 -17.17
N GLY A 74 -3.50 -2.58 -18.05
CA GLY A 74 -3.15 -3.39 -19.20
C GLY A 74 -2.57 -4.74 -18.78
N GLU A 75 -1.36 -5.05 -19.26
CA GLU A 75 -0.72 -6.36 -19.03
C GLU A 75 0.04 -6.49 -17.71
N VAL A 76 -0.22 -5.65 -16.74
CA VAL A 76 0.36 -5.82 -15.40
C VAL A 76 -0.15 -7.14 -14.79
N GLY A 77 0.75 -7.91 -14.21
CA GLY A 77 0.47 -9.27 -13.76
C GLY A 77 -0.76 -9.38 -12.86
N ALA A 78 -1.69 -10.24 -13.23
CA ALA A 78 -2.93 -10.48 -12.51
C ALA A 78 -2.72 -10.79 -11.02
N LYS A 79 -1.66 -11.51 -10.69
CA LYS A 79 -1.30 -11.84 -9.29
C LYS A 79 -1.03 -10.60 -8.44
N ARG A 80 -0.43 -9.55 -9.01
CA ARG A 80 -0.18 -8.29 -8.28
C ARG A 80 -1.49 -7.55 -8.02
N ILE A 81 -2.38 -7.52 -8.99
CA ILE A 81 -3.70 -6.89 -8.86
C ILE A 81 -4.52 -7.61 -7.80
N GLU A 82 -4.57 -8.93 -7.84
CA GLU A 82 -5.27 -9.74 -6.83
C GLU A 82 -4.69 -9.54 -5.43
N ALA A 83 -3.37 -9.49 -5.30
CA ALA A 83 -2.71 -9.23 -4.02
C ALA A 83 -3.03 -7.83 -3.50
N PHE A 84 -3.00 -6.81 -4.35
CA PHE A 84 -3.32 -5.44 -3.97
C PHE A 84 -4.77 -5.33 -3.45
N VAL A 85 -5.73 -5.86 -4.20
CA VAL A 85 -7.15 -5.81 -3.81
C VAL A 85 -7.41 -6.68 -2.57
N GLY A 86 -6.82 -7.88 -2.53
CA GLY A 86 -7.03 -8.82 -1.43
C GLY A 86 -6.40 -8.39 -0.10
N THR A 87 -5.28 -7.66 -0.13
CA THR A 87 -4.58 -7.21 1.08
C THR A 87 -4.86 -5.76 1.46
N GLY A 88 -5.54 -5.00 0.61
CA GLY A 88 -5.81 -3.59 0.83
C GLY A 88 -6.56 -3.31 2.13
N HIS A 89 -7.53 -4.15 2.46
CA HIS A 89 -8.29 -4.05 3.70
C HIS A 89 -7.40 -4.13 4.95
N ALA A 90 -6.55 -5.14 5.04
CA ALA A 90 -5.64 -5.31 6.16
C ALA A 90 -4.64 -4.15 6.27
N ARG A 91 -4.16 -3.67 5.14
CA ARG A 91 -3.25 -2.51 5.08
C ARG A 91 -3.93 -1.25 5.62
N LEU A 92 -5.16 -0.99 5.20
CA LEU A 92 -5.91 0.18 5.65
C LEU A 92 -6.19 0.12 7.15
N GLN A 93 -6.58 -1.04 7.67
CA GLN A 93 -6.77 -1.25 9.11
C GLN A 93 -5.50 -0.97 9.91
N TYR A 94 -4.34 -1.33 9.36
CA TYR A 94 -3.05 -1.07 9.99
C TYR A 94 -2.74 0.43 10.06
N VAL A 95 -2.98 1.17 8.96
CA VAL A 95 -2.63 2.60 8.86
C VAL A 95 -3.55 3.49 9.68
N VAL A 96 -4.83 3.16 9.80
CA VAL A 96 -5.85 4.00 10.49
C VAL A 96 -6.17 3.59 11.91
N ARG A 97 -5.40 2.71 12.51
CA ARG A 97 -5.56 2.31 13.91
C ARG A 97 -5.17 3.38 14.93
#